data_648e7fb6878f42143fe4f5b2ae19872d
#
_entry.id   648e7fb6878f42143fe4f5b2ae19872d
#
_cell.length_a   1.000
_cell.length_b   1.000
_cell.length_c   1.000
_cell.angle_alpha   90.00
_cell.angle_beta   90.00
_cell.angle_gamma   90.00
#
_symmetry.space_group_name_H-M   'P 1'
#
loop_
_entity.id
_entity.type
_entity.pdbx_description
1 polymer ?
#
loop_
_entity_poly.entity_id
_entity_poly.type
_entity_poly.pdbx_seq_one_letter_code
_entity_poly.pdbx_strand_id
1 'polypeptide(L)'
;MKILDTKIPEVKIIEPDVFGDHRGWFMETWSQPKYESLHFAPMQDNESFTAKKGTLRGIHFQQDPMAQAKIVRVVRGAVMDVAVDLRKGSP
;
A
#
# COMPACT_ATOMS: atom_id res chain seq x y z
N MET A 1 -4.65 -0.41 -14.88
CA MET A 1 -3.86 -0.54 -13.63
C MET A 1 -2.44 -0.94 -13.94
N LYS A 2 -1.49 -0.30 -13.28
CA LYS A 2 -0.07 -0.64 -13.41
C LYS A 2 0.47 -1.09 -12.07
N ILE A 3 1.34 -2.09 -12.09
CA ILE A 3 2.07 -2.55 -10.92
C ILE A 3 3.54 -2.31 -11.21
N LEU A 4 4.16 -1.43 -10.42
CA LEU A 4 5.54 -1.01 -10.62
C LEU A 4 6.46 -1.68 -9.61
N ASP A 5 7.64 -2.07 -10.07
CA ASP A 5 8.66 -2.63 -9.18
C ASP A 5 9.38 -1.53 -8.42
N THR A 6 9.94 -1.91 -7.27
CA THR A 6 10.82 -1.05 -6.48
C THR A 6 12.17 -1.75 -6.27
N LYS A 7 13.08 -1.08 -5.57
CA LYS A 7 14.38 -1.67 -5.21
C LYS A 7 14.25 -2.91 -4.32
N ILE A 8 13.16 -3.02 -3.58
CA ILE A 8 12.82 -4.21 -2.79
C ILE A 8 11.77 -4.98 -3.59
N PRO A 9 12.08 -6.17 -4.14
CA PRO A 9 11.19 -6.85 -5.09
C PRO A 9 9.78 -7.12 -4.57
N GLU A 10 9.61 -7.33 -3.27
CA GLU A 10 8.31 -7.62 -2.67
C GLU A 10 7.50 -6.34 -2.39
N VAL A 11 8.12 -5.17 -2.51
CA VAL A 11 7.43 -3.90 -2.35
C VAL A 11 7.05 -3.37 -3.72
N LYS A 12 5.76 -3.21 -3.96
CA LYS A 12 5.20 -2.80 -5.24
C LYS A 12 4.47 -1.47 -5.11
N ILE A 13 4.46 -0.72 -6.19
CA ILE A 13 3.63 0.48 -6.32
C ILE A 13 2.50 0.16 -7.28
N ILE A 14 1.27 0.37 -6.84
CA ILE A 14 0.08 0.12 -7.63
C ILE A 14 -0.47 1.47 -8.11
N GLU A 15 -0.56 1.64 -9.42
CA GLU A 15 -1.18 2.82 -10.04
C GLU A 15 -2.51 2.40 -10.65
N PRO A 16 -3.64 2.70 -10.00
CA PRO A 16 -4.95 2.39 -10.57
C PRO A 16 -5.28 3.31 -11.74
N ASP A 17 -6.15 2.85 -12.62
CA ASP A 17 -6.73 3.70 -13.64
C ASP A 17 -7.75 4.63 -13.00
N VAL A 18 -7.65 5.92 -13.29
CA VAL A 18 -8.56 6.94 -12.78
C VAL A 18 -9.39 7.47 -13.95
N PHE A 19 -10.70 7.39 -13.82
CA PHE A 19 -11.64 7.84 -14.84
C PHE A 19 -12.31 9.13 -14.36
N GLY A 20 -12.05 10.24 -15.04
CA GLY A 20 -12.55 11.55 -14.66
C GLY A 20 -13.52 12.12 -15.65
N ASP A 21 -14.47 12.93 -15.18
CA ASP A 21 -15.36 13.76 -15.95
C ASP A 21 -15.70 15.03 -15.16
N HIS A 22 -16.65 15.84 -15.69
CA HIS A 22 -17.02 17.11 -15.05
C HIS A 22 -17.62 16.96 -13.64
N ARG A 23 -18.04 15.75 -13.24
CA ARG A 23 -18.59 15.47 -11.90
C ARG A 23 -17.51 15.10 -10.88
N GLY A 24 -16.32 14.73 -11.35
CA GLY A 24 -15.23 14.27 -10.49
C GLY A 24 -14.51 13.09 -11.11
N TRP A 25 -14.19 12.10 -10.29
CA TRP A 25 -13.41 10.95 -10.75
C TRP A 25 -13.88 9.66 -10.09
N PHE A 26 -13.52 8.55 -10.71
CA PHE A 26 -13.81 7.19 -10.26
C PHE A 26 -12.57 6.32 -10.50
N MET A 27 -12.25 5.47 -9.55
CA MET A 27 -11.22 4.45 -9.75
C MET A 27 -11.55 3.19 -8.98
N GLU A 28 -11.08 2.07 -9.50
CA GLU A 28 -11.16 0.79 -8.82
C GLU A 28 -9.97 0.69 -7.86
N THR A 29 -10.24 0.48 -6.58
CA THR A 29 -9.20 0.42 -5.55
C THR A 29 -8.79 -1.00 -5.19
N TRP A 30 -9.63 -1.98 -5.52
CA TRP A 30 -9.34 -3.40 -5.32
C TRP A 30 -10.11 -4.23 -6.34
N SER A 31 -9.46 -5.25 -6.86
CA SER A 31 -10.09 -6.30 -7.66
C SER A 31 -9.28 -7.58 -7.47
N GLN A 32 -9.91 -8.62 -6.99
CA GLN A 32 -9.22 -9.90 -6.75
C GLN A 32 -8.52 -10.43 -8.00
N PRO A 33 -9.17 -10.50 -9.18
CA PRO A 33 -8.49 -10.98 -10.37
C PRO A 33 -7.26 -10.17 -10.77
N LYS A 34 -7.34 -8.85 -10.66
CA LYS A 34 -6.24 -7.96 -11.06
C LYS A 34 -5.05 -8.01 -10.11
N TYR A 35 -5.30 -8.31 -8.83
CA TYR A 35 -4.27 -8.33 -7.79
C TYR A 35 -3.76 -9.73 -7.48
N GLU A 36 -4.23 -10.73 -8.21
CA GLU A 36 -3.85 -12.13 -7.99
C GLU A 36 -2.34 -12.34 -8.12
N SER A 37 -1.69 -11.63 -9.03
CA SER A 37 -0.25 -11.71 -9.23
C SER A 37 0.57 -11.27 -8.01
N LEU A 38 -0.03 -10.52 -7.10
CA LEU A 38 0.61 -10.08 -5.86
C LEU A 38 0.50 -11.12 -4.75
N HIS A 39 -0.23 -12.22 -4.97
CA HIS A 39 -0.49 -13.25 -3.96
C HIS A 39 -1.06 -12.65 -2.68
N PHE A 40 -1.97 -11.69 -2.83
CA PHE A 40 -2.55 -10.94 -1.74
C PHE A 40 -4.06 -11.14 -1.71
N ALA A 41 -4.57 -11.53 -0.54
CA ALA A 41 -6.01 -11.67 -0.29
C ALA A 41 -6.35 -10.88 0.97
N PRO A 42 -7.00 -9.71 0.86
CA PRO A 42 -7.32 -8.92 2.03
C PRO A 42 -8.34 -9.63 2.92
N MET A 43 -8.04 -9.68 4.19
CA MET A 43 -8.92 -10.25 5.22
C MET A 43 -9.33 -9.21 6.25
N GLN A 44 -8.73 -8.03 6.23
CA GLN A 44 -8.97 -6.98 7.21
C GLN A 44 -8.66 -5.62 6.59
N ASP A 45 -9.56 -4.67 6.80
CA ASP A 45 -9.37 -3.27 6.43
C ASP A 45 -9.25 -2.43 7.68
N ASN A 46 -8.34 -1.47 7.65
CA ASN A 46 -8.19 -0.47 8.70
C ASN A 46 -8.06 0.90 8.07
N GLU A 47 -8.53 1.91 8.78
CA GLU A 47 -8.37 3.30 8.39
C GLU A 47 -7.83 4.08 9.58
N SER A 48 -6.86 4.96 9.34
CA SER A 48 -6.32 5.81 10.39
C SER A 48 -6.38 7.28 9.97
N PHE A 49 -6.52 8.13 10.97
CA PHE A 49 -6.50 9.57 10.79
C PHE A 49 -5.34 10.16 11.60
N THR A 50 -4.57 11.04 10.98
CA THR A 50 -3.46 11.73 11.62
C THR A 50 -3.78 13.20 11.67
N ALA A 51 -3.97 13.72 12.88
CA ALA A 51 -4.47 15.08 13.11
C ALA A 51 -3.42 16.16 12.86
N LYS A 52 -2.14 15.84 13.04
CA LYS A 52 -1.07 16.85 12.94
C LYS A 52 -0.11 16.50 11.81
N LYS A 53 0.20 17.51 10.98
CA LYS A 53 1.25 17.41 9.98
C LYS A 53 2.60 17.13 10.67
N GLY A 54 3.41 16.29 10.05
CA GLY A 54 4.73 15.94 10.56
C GLY A 54 4.74 14.81 11.58
N THR A 55 3.60 14.21 11.89
CA THR A 55 3.54 13.06 12.78
C THR A 55 4.27 11.89 12.17
N LEU A 56 5.15 11.27 12.96
CA LEU A 56 5.85 10.04 12.59
C LEU A 56 5.13 8.84 13.19
N ARG A 57 4.90 7.83 12.37
CA ARG A 57 4.39 6.53 12.80
C ARG A 57 5.32 5.44 12.30
N GLY A 58 5.69 4.53 13.16
CA GLY A 58 6.51 3.38 12.80
C GLY A 58 7.85 3.36 13.55
N ILE A 59 8.74 2.50 13.18
CA ILE A 59 8.65 1.48 12.12
C ILE A 59 7.84 0.30 12.66
N HIS A 60 6.91 -0.25 11.83
CA HIS A 60 6.06 -1.36 12.23
C HIS A 60 6.35 -2.60 11.40
N PHE A 61 6.36 -3.76 12.03
CA PHE A 61 6.45 -5.03 11.33
C PHE A 61 5.81 -6.14 12.17
N GLN A 62 5.55 -7.26 11.52
CA GLN A 62 5.01 -8.45 12.19
C GLN A 62 5.86 -9.65 11.81
N GLN A 63 6.12 -10.50 12.82
CA GLN A 63 6.88 -11.73 12.63
C GLN A 63 5.94 -12.93 12.48
N ASP A 64 6.42 -13.98 11.80
CA ASP A 64 5.68 -15.23 11.73
C ASP A 64 5.39 -15.77 13.14
N PRO A 65 4.22 -16.38 13.36
CA PRO A 65 3.16 -16.65 12.37
C PRO A 65 2.19 -15.50 12.13
N MET A 66 2.46 -14.31 12.65
CA MET A 66 1.57 -13.15 12.57
C MET A 66 1.93 -12.19 11.42
N ALA A 67 2.91 -12.56 10.61
CA ALA A 67 3.32 -11.73 9.47
C ALA A 67 2.18 -11.54 8.47
N GLN A 68 2.03 -10.30 7.97
CA GLN A 68 0.97 -9.93 7.05
C GLN A 68 1.52 -9.08 5.91
N ALA A 69 0.97 -9.28 4.74
CA ALA A 69 1.12 -8.33 3.65
C ALA A 69 0.10 -7.20 3.81
N LYS A 70 0.45 -6.02 3.31
CA LYS A 70 -0.41 -4.82 3.41
C LYS A 70 -0.46 -4.09 2.09
N ILE A 71 -1.65 -3.58 1.75
CA ILE A 71 -1.83 -2.56 0.73
C ILE A 71 -2.20 -1.27 1.45
N VAL A 72 -1.46 -0.21 1.19
CA VAL A 72 -1.66 1.09 1.84
C VAL A 72 -2.03 2.11 0.77
N ARG A 73 -3.05 2.90 1.07
CA ARG A 73 -3.53 3.97 0.20
C ARG A 73 -3.89 5.18 1.04
N VAL A 74 -3.53 6.36 0.57
CA VAL A 74 -3.91 7.61 1.22
C VAL A 74 -5.22 8.10 0.59
N VAL A 75 -6.27 8.15 1.39
CA VAL A 75 -7.61 8.56 0.93
C VAL A 75 -7.68 10.09 0.77
N ARG A 76 -7.04 10.82 1.66
CA ARG A 76 -7.01 12.27 1.65
C ARG A 76 -5.68 12.78 2.19
N GLY A 77 -5.08 13.73 1.48
CA GLY A 77 -3.79 14.29 1.85
C GLY A 77 -2.63 13.54 1.20
N ALA A 78 -1.47 13.62 1.82
CA ALA A 78 -0.26 12.96 1.34
C ALA A 78 0.61 12.53 2.51
N VAL A 79 1.34 11.43 2.33
CA VAL A 79 2.29 10.93 3.32
C VAL A 79 3.59 10.53 2.64
N MET A 80 4.69 10.56 3.38
CA MET A 80 5.93 9.92 2.98
C MET A 80 5.96 8.52 3.60
N ASP A 81 6.00 7.51 2.77
CA ASP A 81 6.07 6.12 3.22
C ASP A 81 7.47 5.59 2.95
N VAL A 82 8.05 4.97 3.98
CA VAL A 82 9.40 4.41 3.90
C VAL A 82 9.34 2.93 4.26
N ALA A 83 9.76 2.09 3.33
CA ALA A 83 9.85 0.65 3.54
C ALA A 83 11.31 0.28 3.84
N VAL A 84 11.51 -0.43 4.93
CA VAL A 84 12.84 -0.92 5.35
C VAL A 84 12.81 -2.44 5.33
N ASP A 85 13.73 -3.02 4.57
CA ASP A 85 13.88 -4.48 4.52
C ASP A 85 14.73 -4.94 5.70
N LEU A 86 14.07 -5.61 6.65
CA LEU A 86 14.71 -6.11 7.86
C LEU A 86 15.34 -7.50 7.68
N ARG A 87 15.21 -8.10 6.50
CA ARG A 87 15.77 -9.42 6.25
C ARG A 87 17.29 -9.34 6.30
N LYS A 88 17.88 -10.31 6.95
CA LYS A 88 19.34 -10.40 7.11
C LYS A 88 20.01 -10.53 5.74
N GLY A 89 21.03 -9.70 5.49
CA GLY A 89 21.74 -9.70 4.22
C GLY A 89 21.13 -8.83 3.13
N SER A 90 20.04 -8.13 3.42
CA SER A 90 19.45 -7.18 2.49
C SER A 90 20.29 -5.89 2.39
N PRO A 91 20.41 -5.30 1.18
CA PRO A 91 21.12 -4.04 1.01
C PRO A 91 20.46 -2.82 1.67
#